data_78db9d65260e0dad852de28dbfe3115c
#
_entry.id   78db9d65260e0dad852de28dbfe3115c
#
_cell.length_a   1.000
_cell.length_b   1.000
_cell.length_c   1.000
_cell.angle_alpha   90.00
_cell.angle_beta   90.00
_cell.angle_gamma   90.00
#
_symmetry.space_group_name_H-M   'P 1'
#
loop_
_entity.id
_entity.type
_entity.pdbx_description
1 polymer ?
#
loop_
_entity_poly.entity_id
_entity_poly.type
_entity_poly.pdbx_seq_one_letter_code
_entity_poly.pdbx_strand_id
1 'polypeptide(L)'
;MVTKIREINLISSTKLSKILINDDIKVLDASWFLEDPKKGYIEYKKNHIPGAIFFDIDFFYKTKKNIPHMMPEKSFFKTQVQKMGIKNCDKVIIYDQIGFFTSCRVWFTFKIFGHKKVLILDGGLKNWIKRGLKITNQISTRKKSIYTVNFDKTKIKNKLEVRKAISKSEFLIVDARPEERFKGKVEEPRKSVIKGIIPNSINIPFHKIFDCEGFLLKDKKLKEIFKV
;
A
#
# COMPACT_ATOMS: atom_id res chain seq x y z
N MET A 1 -19.36 13.02 3.90
CA MET A 1 -19.01 11.71 3.31
C MET A 1 -17.49 11.47 3.26
N VAL A 2 -16.68 12.38 2.74
CA VAL A 2 -15.23 12.22 2.59
C VAL A 2 -14.49 12.03 3.93
N THR A 3 -14.81 12.80 4.97
CA THR A 3 -14.22 12.68 6.31
C THR A 3 -14.37 11.27 6.90
N LYS A 4 -15.54 10.66 6.72
CA LYS A 4 -15.82 9.30 7.19
C LYS A 4 -14.99 8.24 6.44
N ILE A 5 -14.73 8.44 5.14
CA ILE A 5 -13.88 7.54 4.33
C ILE A 5 -12.43 7.61 4.81
N ARG A 6 -11.93 8.80 5.19
CA ARG A 6 -10.59 8.99 5.73
C ARG A 6 -10.40 8.25 7.05
N GLU A 7 -11.32 8.40 7.98
CA GLU A 7 -11.28 7.72 9.28
C GLU A 7 -11.36 6.19 9.20
N ILE A 8 -11.98 5.67 8.15
CA ILE A 8 -12.08 4.23 7.90
C ILE A 8 -10.75 3.64 7.38
N ASN A 9 -9.89 4.46 6.75
CA ASN A 9 -8.72 3.97 6.03
C ASN A 9 -7.39 4.47 6.60
N LEU A 10 -7.39 5.48 7.45
CA LEU A 10 -6.18 6.08 8.02
C LEU A 10 -6.18 6.04 9.55
N ILE A 11 -4.98 5.97 10.11
CA ILE A 11 -4.75 6.13 11.55
C ILE A 11 -3.58 7.08 11.78
N SER A 12 -3.71 8.01 12.73
CA SER A 12 -2.60 8.87 13.13
C SER A 12 -1.63 8.14 14.05
N SER A 13 -0.36 8.59 14.07
CA SER A 13 0.67 8.06 14.97
C SER A 13 0.23 8.13 16.45
N THR A 14 -0.44 9.22 16.86
CA THR A 14 -0.96 9.37 18.22
C THR A 14 -2.07 8.36 18.56
N LYS A 15 -2.96 8.05 17.61
CA LYS A 15 -3.98 7.00 17.84
C LYS A 15 -3.35 5.61 17.89
N LEU A 16 -2.43 5.32 16.96
CA LEU A 16 -1.76 4.03 16.92
C LEU A 16 -0.94 3.76 18.19
N SER A 17 -0.17 4.74 18.68
CA SER A 17 0.66 4.57 19.89
C SER A 17 -0.14 4.20 21.13
N LYS A 18 -1.38 4.68 21.24
CA LYS A 18 -2.28 4.36 22.37
C LYS A 18 -2.85 2.93 22.33
N ILE A 19 -3.00 2.36 21.14
CA ILE A 19 -3.62 1.04 20.95
C ILE A 19 -2.62 -0.07 20.58
N LEU A 20 -1.35 0.29 20.43
CA LEU A 20 -0.30 -0.63 19.93
C LEU A 20 -0.11 -1.87 20.82
N ILE A 21 -0.45 -1.74 22.12
CA ILE A 21 -0.34 -2.83 23.09
C ILE A 21 -1.43 -3.91 22.94
N ASN A 22 -2.51 -3.62 22.21
CA ASN A 22 -3.62 -4.54 22.09
C ASN A 22 -3.28 -5.70 21.14
N ASP A 23 -3.61 -6.91 21.55
CA ASP A 23 -3.30 -8.13 20.79
C ASP A 23 -3.99 -8.22 19.42
N ASP A 24 -5.11 -7.51 19.23
CA ASP A 24 -5.84 -7.45 17.97
C ASP A 24 -5.25 -6.43 16.98
N ILE A 25 -4.22 -5.68 17.36
CA ILE A 25 -3.51 -4.76 16.49
C ILE A 25 -2.31 -5.46 15.85
N LYS A 26 -2.27 -5.48 14.53
CA LYS A 26 -1.16 -6.02 13.75
C LYS A 26 -0.56 -4.92 12.90
N VAL A 27 0.71 -4.63 13.11
CA VAL A 27 1.42 -3.59 12.36
C VAL A 27 2.31 -4.23 11.31
N LEU A 28 2.26 -3.72 10.08
CA LEU A 28 3.09 -4.19 8.96
C LEU A 28 3.96 -3.06 8.44
N ASP A 29 5.27 -3.33 8.36
CA ASP A 29 6.21 -2.48 7.64
C ASP A 29 6.24 -2.93 6.18
N ALA A 30 5.75 -2.09 5.29
CA ALA A 30 5.69 -2.31 3.85
C ALA A 30 6.76 -1.52 3.09
N SER A 31 7.84 -1.13 3.75
CA SER A 31 8.91 -0.33 3.15
C SER A 31 9.60 -1.10 2.02
N TRP A 32 9.67 -0.47 0.87
CA TRP A 32 10.30 -1.02 -0.33
C TRP A 32 10.94 0.11 -1.15
N PHE A 33 12.06 -0.18 -1.77
CA PHE A 33 12.83 0.77 -2.58
C PHE A 33 13.09 0.18 -3.96
N LEU A 34 12.77 0.93 -5.01
CA LEU A 34 12.90 0.47 -6.40
C LEU A 34 14.36 0.20 -6.78
N GLU A 35 15.27 1.02 -6.30
CA GLU A 35 16.71 0.97 -6.63
C GLU A 35 17.44 -0.13 -5.87
N ASP A 36 16.96 -0.47 -4.67
CA ASP A 36 17.51 -1.52 -3.82
C ASP A 36 16.40 -2.27 -3.07
N PRO A 37 15.91 -3.38 -3.63
CA PRO A 37 14.86 -4.18 -3.01
C PRO A 37 15.19 -4.71 -1.60
N LYS A 38 16.48 -4.88 -1.28
CA LYS A 38 16.91 -5.36 0.04
C LYS A 38 16.88 -4.26 1.11
N LYS A 39 16.95 -3.00 0.70
CA LYS A 39 17.02 -1.84 1.59
C LYS A 39 15.82 -1.79 2.56
N GLY A 40 14.61 -2.12 2.10
CA GLY A 40 13.41 -2.15 2.95
C GLY A 40 13.59 -3.02 4.19
N TYR A 41 14.08 -4.24 4.01
CA TYR A 41 14.34 -5.15 5.12
C TYR A 41 15.52 -4.71 6.00
N ILE A 42 16.57 -4.14 5.39
CA ILE A 42 17.73 -3.61 6.12
C ILE A 42 17.29 -2.48 7.06
N GLU A 43 16.52 -1.52 6.56
CA GLU A 43 16.00 -0.41 7.37
C GLU A 43 15.03 -0.90 8.46
N TYR A 44 14.14 -1.85 8.15
CA TYR A 44 13.28 -2.49 9.14
C TYR A 44 14.10 -3.12 10.29
N LYS A 45 15.19 -3.81 9.99
CA LYS A 45 16.06 -4.41 11.02
C LYS A 45 16.76 -3.38 11.91
N LYS A 46 17.01 -2.18 11.38
CA LYS A 46 17.58 -1.08 12.17
C LYS A 46 16.54 -0.48 13.09
N ASN A 47 15.41 -0.08 12.53
CA ASN A 47 14.37 0.64 13.26
C ASN A 47 12.98 0.39 12.67
N HIS A 48 12.07 -0.05 13.51
CA HIS A 48 10.66 -0.22 13.16
C HIS A 48 9.73 0.07 14.35
N ILE A 49 8.44 0.20 14.11
CA ILE A 49 7.43 0.34 15.15
C ILE A 49 7.38 -0.94 15.98
N PRO A 50 7.37 -0.88 17.33
CA PRO A 50 7.34 -2.07 18.17
C PRO A 50 6.23 -3.04 17.78
N GLY A 51 6.59 -4.32 17.64
CA GLY A 51 5.67 -5.37 17.22
C GLY A 51 5.34 -5.39 15.74
N ALA A 52 5.88 -4.50 14.91
CA ALA A 52 5.69 -4.56 13.47
C ALA A 52 6.32 -5.83 12.86
N ILE A 53 5.73 -6.29 11.77
CA ILE A 53 6.18 -7.41 10.96
C ILE A 53 6.55 -6.86 9.58
N PHE A 54 7.72 -7.24 9.06
CA PHE A 54 8.11 -6.86 7.71
C PHE A 54 7.25 -7.57 6.67
N PHE A 55 6.66 -6.80 5.77
CA PHE A 55 5.92 -7.29 4.63
C PHE A 55 6.78 -7.16 3.37
N ASP A 56 7.44 -8.24 2.99
CA ASP A 56 8.30 -8.27 1.81
C ASP A 56 7.46 -8.22 0.53
N ILE A 57 7.43 -7.05 -0.10
CA ILE A 57 6.64 -6.81 -1.32
C ILE A 57 7.10 -7.71 -2.46
N ASP A 58 8.40 -7.88 -2.68
CA ASP A 58 8.90 -8.69 -3.78
C ASP A 58 8.57 -10.18 -3.57
N PHE A 59 8.66 -10.65 -2.35
CA PHE A 59 8.27 -12.02 -2.00
C PHE A 59 6.77 -12.27 -2.18
N PHE A 60 5.92 -11.35 -1.70
CA PHE A 60 4.46 -11.48 -1.80
C PHE A 60 3.94 -11.41 -3.23
N TYR A 61 4.56 -10.60 -4.07
CA TYR A 61 4.11 -10.35 -5.44
C TYR A 61 4.97 -11.06 -6.51
N LYS A 62 5.81 -12.01 -6.09
CA LYS A 62 6.56 -12.87 -7.01
C LYS A 62 5.60 -13.80 -7.75
N THR A 63 5.59 -13.73 -9.08
CA THR A 63 4.76 -14.60 -9.91
C THR A 63 5.60 -15.50 -10.81
N LYS A 64 5.03 -16.62 -11.27
CA LYS A 64 5.67 -17.54 -12.21
C LYS A 64 5.94 -16.94 -13.60
N LYS A 65 5.33 -15.78 -13.93
CA LYS A 65 5.35 -15.17 -15.27
C LYS A 65 6.40 -14.07 -15.45
N ASN A 66 7.33 -13.90 -14.54
CA ASN A 66 8.33 -12.81 -14.56
C ASN A 66 7.76 -11.39 -14.71
N ILE A 67 6.46 -11.21 -14.45
CA ILE A 67 5.83 -9.90 -14.40
C ILE A 67 5.88 -9.45 -12.94
N PRO A 68 6.65 -8.39 -12.64
CA PRO A 68 6.82 -7.98 -11.25
C PRO A 68 5.53 -7.43 -10.65
N HIS A 69 5.36 -7.67 -9.36
CA HIS A 69 4.30 -7.10 -8.53
C HIS A 69 2.86 -7.42 -8.97
N MET A 70 2.64 -8.60 -9.58
CA MET A 70 1.29 -9.11 -9.80
C MET A 70 0.64 -9.51 -8.48
N MET A 71 -0.71 -9.52 -8.43
CA MET A 71 -1.42 -9.99 -7.24
C MET A 71 -1.06 -11.44 -6.92
N PRO A 72 -0.83 -11.76 -5.62
CA PRO A 72 -0.52 -13.12 -5.22
C PRO A 72 -1.70 -14.07 -5.41
N GLU A 73 -1.41 -15.35 -5.51
CA GLU A 73 -2.45 -16.39 -5.49
C GLU A 73 -3.12 -16.46 -4.10
N LYS A 74 -4.41 -16.79 -4.07
CA LYS A 74 -5.22 -16.83 -2.82
C LYS A 74 -4.62 -17.75 -1.75
N SER A 75 -4.19 -18.94 -2.15
CA SER A 75 -3.57 -19.93 -1.24
C SER A 75 -2.26 -19.42 -0.66
N PHE A 76 -1.43 -18.81 -1.48
CA PHE A 76 -0.17 -18.22 -1.06
C PHE A 76 -0.39 -17.06 -0.07
N PHE A 77 -1.24 -16.08 -0.43
CA PHE A 77 -1.56 -14.96 0.45
C PHE A 77 -2.09 -15.45 1.81
N LYS A 78 -3.08 -16.36 1.79
CA LYS A 78 -3.64 -16.99 2.99
C LYS A 78 -2.53 -17.57 3.89
N THR A 79 -1.65 -18.38 3.30
CA THR A 79 -0.57 -19.05 4.04
C THR A 79 0.40 -18.05 4.68
N GLN A 80 0.79 -17.00 3.95
CA GLN A 80 1.71 -16.00 4.49
C GLN A 80 1.07 -15.15 5.59
N VAL A 81 -0.18 -14.71 5.41
CA VAL A 81 -0.92 -13.97 6.44
C VAL A 81 -1.11 -14.80 7.71
N GLN A 82 -1.38 -16.10 7.59
CA GLN A 82 -1.43 -17.02 8.72
C GLN A 82 -0.08 -17.11 9.46
N LYS A 83 1.04 -17.19 8.73
CA LYS A 83 2.39 -17.19 9.32
C LYS A 83 2.71 -15.88 10.07
N MET A 84 2.16 -14.76 9.62
CA MET A 84 2.25 -13.48 10.31
C MET A 84 1.39 -13.39 11.58
N GLY A 85 0.62 -14.43 11.91
CA GLY A 85 -0.26 -14.45 13.08
C GLY A 85 -1.46 -13.53 12.97
N ILE A 86 -1.88 -13.15 11.76
CA ILE A 86 -3.00 -12.24 11.51
C ILE A 86 -4.30 -13.05 11.42
N LYS A 87 -5.34 -12.64 12.14
CA LYS A 87 -6.69 -13.19 12.11
C LYS A 87 -7.63 -12.26 11.34
N ASN A 88 -8.76 -12.74 10.84
CA ASN A 88 -9.74 -11.91 10.12
C ASN A 88 -10.37 -10.80 10.97
N CYS A 89 -10.41 -10.96 12.30
CA CYS A 89 -10.94 -9.96 13.23
C CYS A 89 -9.92 -8.87 13.61
N ASP A 90 -8.62 -9.10 13.36
CA ASP A 90 -7.55 -8.16 13.72
C ASP A 90 -7.69 -6.86 12.94
N LYS A 91 -7.14 -5.79 13.49
CA LYS A 91 -6.94 -4.51 12.83
C LYS A 91 -5.51 -4.45 12.29
N VAL A 92 -5.36 -4.49 10.98
CA VAL A 92 -4.07 -4.41 10.29
C VAL A 92 -3.73 -2.96 10.01
N ILE A 93 -2.60 -2.49 10.54
CA ILE A 93 -2.07 -1.15 10.30
C ILE A 93 -0.83 -1.28 9.45
N ILE A 94 -0.80 -0.59 8.32
CA ILE A 94 0.30 -0.69 7.36
C ILE A 94 1.01 0.66 7.29
N TYR A 95 2.33 0.64 7.31
CA TYR A 95 3.15 1.83 7.08
C TYR A 95 4.32 1.53 6.14
N ASP A 96 4.93 2.58 5.64
CA ASP A 96 6.24 2.55 5.00
C ASP A 96 7.11 3.72 5.50
N GLN A 97 8.35 3.80 5.02
CA GLN A 97 9.32 4.81 5.47
C GLN A 97 8.86 6.25 5.19
N ILE A 98 8.16 6.46 4.07
CA ILE A 98 7.82 7.80 3.56
C ILE A 98 6.37 8.17 3.90
N GLY A 99 5.50 7.18 3.97
CA GLY A 99 4.04 7.30 4.05
C GLY A 99 3.39 7.21 2.65
N PHE A 100 2.43 6.33 2.51
CA PHE A 100 1.60 6.13 1.31
C PHE A 100 2.29 5.69 0.01
N PHE A 101 3.57 5.38 -0.01
CA PHE A 101 4.22 4.93 -1.24
C PHE A 101 3.92 3.45 -1.52
N THR A 102 4.39 2.57 -0.66
CA THR A 102 4.22 1.12 -0.81
C THR A 102 3.13 0.55 0.10
N SER A 103 2.84 1.23 1.20
CA SER A 103 1.76 0.90 2.13
C SER A 103 0.38 0.86 1.45
N CYS A 104 0.11 1.74 0.48
CA CYS A 104 -1.13 1.71 -0.32
C CYS A 104 -1.30 0.40 -1.09
N ARG A 105 -0.21 -0.15 -1.65
CA ARG A 105 -0.26 -1.43 -2.37
C ARG A 105 -0.63 -2.57 -1.46
N VAL A 106 -0.03 -2.63 -0.28
CA VAL A 106 -0.30 -3.68 0.71
C VAL A 106 -1.72 -3.53 1.28
N TRP A 107 -2.14 -2.30 1.59
CA TRP A 107 -3.52 -1.98 2.00
C TRP A 107 -4.55 -2.48 0.98
N PHE A 108 -4.36 -2.13 -0.29
CA PHE A 108 -5.24 -2.57 -1.37
C PHE A 108 -5.29 -4.10 -1.45
N THR A 109 -4.15 -4.77 -1.30
CA THR A 109 -4.09 -6.24 -1.31
C THR A 109 -4.93 -6.85 -0.19
N PHE A 110 -4.76 -6.41 1.05
CA PHE A 110 -5.59 -6.88 2.15
C PHE A 110 -7.08 -6.65 1.90
N LYS A 111 -7.45 -5.47 1.37
CA LYS A 111 -8.84 -5.13 1.04
C LYS A 111 -9.45 -6.06 0.01
N ILE A 112 -8.76 -6.34 -1.09
CA ILE A 112 -9.29 -7.23 -2.14
C ILE A 112 -9.31 -8.70 -1.72
N PHE A 113 -8.45 -9.09 -0.75
CA PHE A 113 -8.50 -10.42 -0.15
C PHE A 113 -9.52 -10.53 1.00
N GLY A 114 -10.34 -9.48 1.20
CA GLY A 114 -11.50 -9.49 2.08
C GLY A 114 -11.22 -9.12 3.53
N HIS A 115 -10.03 -8.58 3.86
CA HIS A 115 -9.75 -8.11 5.21
C HIS A 115 -10.46 -6.76 5.46
N LYS A 116 -11.35 -6.73 6.46
CA LYS A 116 -12.24 -5.57 6.68
C LYS A 116 -11.54 -4.39 7.35
N LYS A 117 -10.74 -4.66 8.39
CA LYS A 117 -10.14 -3.65 9.27
C LYS A 117 -8.68 -3.38 8.87
N VAL A 118 -8.46 -2.70 7.76
CA VAL A 118 -7.11 -2.33 7.27
C VAL A 118 -6.98 -0.82 7.22
N LEU A 119 -5.94 -0.28 7.84
CA LEU A 119 -5.64 1.14 7.88
C LEU A 119 -4.20 1.39 7.44
N ILE A 120 -3.92 2.61 6.96
CA ILE A 120 -2.57 3.09 6.69
C ILE A 120 -2.19 4.10 7.77
N LEU A 121 -0.96 4.03 8.25
CA LEU A 121 -0.40 5.01 9.18
C LEU A 121 -0.11 6.31 8.42
N ASP A 122 -0.89 7.35 8.73
CA ASP A 122 -0.75 8.68 8.10
C ASP A 122 0.60 9.31 8.47
N GLY A 123 1.41 9.68 7.47
CA GLY A 123 2.76 10.19 7.63
C GLY A 123 3.86 9.13 7.82
N GLY A 124 3.51 7.83 7.82
CA GLY A 124 4.46 6.71 7.86
C GLY A 124 5.42 6.70 9.05
N LEU A 125 6.54 5.95 8.90
CA LEU A 125 7.57 5.83 9.94
C LEU A 125 8.27 7.17 10.22
N LYS A 126 8.50 7.98 9.20
CA LYS A 126 9.14 9.29 9.35
C LYS A 126 8.40 10.17 10.37
N ASN A 127 7.07 10.25 10.28
CA ASN A 127 6.28 11.02 11.23
C ASN A 127 6.22 10.36 12.62
N TRP A 128 6.18 9.04 12.69
CA TRP A 128 6.26 8.30 13.95
C TRP A 128 7.53 8.69 14.75
N ILE A 129 8.69 8.67 14.08
CA ILE A 129 9.98 9.05 14.68
C ILE A 129 10.00 10.55 15.04
N LYS A 130 9.55 11.44 14.15
CA LYS A 130 9.48 12.89 14.40
C LYS A 130 8.67 13.24 15.66
N ARG A 131 7.70 12.41 16.03
CA ARG A 131 6.91 12.56 17.25
C ARG A 131 7.57 11.97 18.50
N GLY A 132 8.80 11.48 18.42
CA GLY A 132 9.50 10.85 19.53
C GLY A 132 8.88 9.54 20.01
N LEU A 133 8.08 8.87 19.18
CA LEU A 133 7.43 7.61 19.55
C LEU A 133 8.43 6.46 19.48
N LYS A 134 8.23 5.46 20.35
CA LYS A 134 9.14 4.32 20.52
C LYS A 134 9.35 3.56 19.22
N ILE A 135 10.61 3.28 18.89
CA ILE A 135 11.06 2.37 17.84
C ILE A 135 11.87 1.23 18.46
N THR A 136 12.06 0.17 17.69
CA THR A 136 12.84 -0.99 18.10
C THR A 136 13.52 -1.64 16.90
N ASN A 137 14.54 -2.45 17.17
CA ASN A 137 15.17 -3.39 16.23
C ASN A 137 14.86 -4.86 16.56
N GLN A 138 14.04 -5.10 17.58
CA GLN A 138 13.69 -6.45 18.03
C GLN A 138 12.62 -7.06 17.11
N ILE A 139 13.03 -8.09 16.36
CA ILE A 139 12.13 -8.80 15.45
C ILE A 139 11.16 -9.67 16.28
N SER A 140 9.87 -9.40 16.11
CA SER A 140 8.82 -10.15 16.79
C SER A 140 8.52 -11.48 16.09
N THR A 141 8.52 -12.57 16.84
CA THR A 141 7.99 -13.86 16.37
C THR A 141 6.48 -13.91 16.58
N ARG A 142 5.78 -14.59 15.70
CA ARG A 142 4.32 -14.75 15.79
C ARG A 142 3.91 -16.21 15.68
N LYS A 143 2.97 -16.64 16.50
CA LYS A 143 2.32 -17.94 16.32
C LYS A 143 1.41 -17.90 15.10
N LYS A 144 1.38 -18.98 14.32
CA LYS A 144 0.51 -19.12 13.16
C LYS A 144 -0.95 -18.97 13.58
N SER A 145 -1.70 -18.19 12.81
CA SER A 145 -3.14 -17.95 13.02
C SER A 145 -4.00 -18.76 12.06
N ILE A 146 -5.32 -18.63 12.23
CA ILE A 146 -6.32 -19.04 11.22
C ILE A 146 -6.77 -17.79 10.48
N TYR A 147 -6.74 -17.85 9.14
CA TYR A 147 -7.16 -16.75 8.27
C TYR A 147 -7.93 -17.26 7.06
N THR A 148 -9.05 -16.63 6.75
CA THR A 148 -9.90 -16.95 5.61
C THR A 148 -9.83 -15.82 4.58
N VAL A 149 -9.69 -16.19 3.31
CA VAL A 149 -9.63 -15.26 2.18
C VAL A 149 -11.00 -15.19 1.50
N ASN A 150 -11.48 -13.96 1.31
CA ASN A 150 -12.64 -13.64 0.46
C ASN A 150 -12.20 -12.67 -0.63
N PHE A 151 -11.75 -13.21 -1.76
CA PHE A 151 -11.13 -12.44 -2.83
C PHE A 151 -12.17 -11.77 -3.75
N ASP A 152 -12.14 -10.45 -3.81
CA ASP A 152 -12.98 -9.64 -4.68
C ASP A 152 -12.29 -9.38 -6.04
N LYS A 153 -12.56 -10.25 -7.02
CA LYS A 153 -12.01 -10.15 -8.38
C LYS A 153 -12.49 -8.88 -9.11
N THR A 154 -13.59 -8.29 -8.72
CA THR A 154 -14.18 -7.14 -9.44
C THR A 154 -13.31 -5.88 -9.36
N LYS A 155 -12.45 -5.80 -8.32
CA LYS A 155 -11.54 -4.67 -8.07
C LYS A 155 -10.24 -4.71 -8.88
N ILE A 156 -10.01 -5.76 -9.66
CA ILE A 156 -8.86 -5.88 -10.54
C ILE A 156 -9.35 -6.00 -11.97
N LYS A 157 -8.73 -5.22 -12.86
CA LYS A 157 -9.02 -5.27 -14.29
C LYS A 157 -7.83 -5.83 -15.06
N ASN A 158 -8.09 -6.76 -15.96
CA ASN A 158 -7.10 -7.29 -16.88
C ASN A 158 -7.00 -6.40 -18.14
N LYS A 159 -6.01 -6.66 -19.00
CA LYS A 159 -5.76 -5.90 -20.22
C LYS A 159 -7.00 -5.82 -21.14
N LEU A 160 -7.76 -6.90 -21.30
CA LEU A 160 -8.95 -6.92 -22.15
C LEU A 160 -10.08 -6.05 -21.58
N GLU A 161 -10.28 -6.10 -20.26
CA GLU A 161 -11.27 -5.27 -19.56
C GLU A 161 -10.91 -3.78 -19.66
N VAL A 162 -9.62 -3.42 -19.50
CA VAL A 162 -9.14 -2.04 -19.69
C VAL A 162 -9.34 -1.59 -21.13
N ARG A 163 -9.00 -2.42 -22.15
CA ARG A 163 -9.27 -2.09 -23.56
C ARG A 163 -10.75 -1.81 -23.84
N LYS A 164 -11.66 -2.60 -23.26
CA LYS A 164 -13.10 -2.34 -23.35
C LYS A 164 -13.52 -1.04 -22.68
N ALA A 165 -12.87 -0.68 -21.56
CA ALA A 165 -13.16 0.56 -20.84
C ALA A 165 -12.71 1.83 -21.60
N ILE A 166 -11.63 1.75 -22.41
CA ILE A 166 -11.15 2.88 -23.22
C ILE A 166 -12.23 3.42 -24.16
N SER A 167 -13.04 2.54 -24.75
CA SER A 167 -14.11 2.91 -25.67
C SER A 167 -15.44 3.27 -25.01
N LYS A 168 -15.51 3.15 -23.66
CA LYS A 168 -16.71 3.43 -22.88
C LYS A 168 -16.53 4.67 -22.02
N SER A 169 -17.38 5.67 -22.17
CA SER A 169 -17.38 6.89 -21.36
C SER A 169 -17.78 6.69 -19.90
N GLU A 170 -18.19 5.48 -19.53
CA GLU A 170 -18.60 5.12 -18.17
C GLU A 170 -17.44 5.06 -17.15
N PHE A 171 -16.20 4.99 -17.62
CA PHE A 171 -15.03 4.82 -16.78
C PHE A 171 -14.01 5.93 -16.98
N LEU A 172 -13.59 6.55 -15.89
CA LEU A 172 -12.44 7.43 -15.86
C LEU A 172 -11.18 6.58 -15.58
N ILE A 173 -10.23 6.57 -16.54
CA ILE A 173 -8.95 5.90 -16.37
C ILE A 173 -7.95 6.93 -15.83
N VAL A 174 -7.42 6.68 -14.64
CA VAL A 174 -6.45 7.56 -13.97
C VAL A 174 -5.07 6.89 -13.96
N ASP A 175 -4.08 7.56 -14.55
CA ASP A 175 -2.67 7.18 -14.47
C ASP A 175 -2.00 7.91 -13.31
N ALA A 176 -1.54 7.17 -12.31
CA ALA A 176 -0.93 7.71 -11.10
C ALA A 176 0.60 7.89 -11.21
N ARG A 177 1.21 7.60 -12.37
CA ARG A 177 2.66 7.78 -12.58
C ARG A 177 3.05 9.27 -12.53
N PRO A 178 4.34 9.61 -12.24
CA PRO A 178 4.86 10.95 -12.45
C PRO A 178 4.58 11.47 -13.86
N GLU A 179 4.39 12.77 -13.99
CA GLU A 179 3.96 13.42 -15.22
C GLU A 179 4.94 13.18 -16.39
N GLU A 180 6.25 13.18 -16.12
CA GLU A 180 7.29 12.95 -17.12
C GLU A 180 7.21 11.53 -17.72
N ARG A 181 6.85 10.54 -16.88
CA ARG A 181 6.62 9.16 -17.36
C ARG A 181 5.32 9.06 -18.14
N PHE A 182 4.26 9.72 -17.68
CA PHE A 182 3.00 9.78 -18.41
C PHE A 182 3.18 10.41 -19.79
N LYS A 183 3.93 11.51 -19.88
CA LYS A 183 4.22 12.21 -21.14
C LYS A 183 5.31 11.52 -22.01
N GLY A 184 5.87 10.41 -21.55
CA GLY A 184 6.94 9.68 -22.27
C GLY A 184 8.27 10.41 -22.35
N LYS A 185 8.49 11.44 -21.52
CA LYS A 185 9.72 12.27 -21.53
C LYS A 185 10.92 11.57 -20.89
N VAL A 186 10.68 10.59 -20.04
CA VAL A 186 11.73 9.81 -19.36
C VAL A 186 11.54 8.32 -19.61
N GLU A 187 12.62 7.55 -19.43
CA GLU A 187 12.58 6.10 -19.56
C GLU A 187 11.75 5.47 -18.41
N GLU A 188 11.13 4.33 -18.73
CA GLU A 188 10.48 3.53 -17.69
C GLU A 188 11.55 2.88 -16.79
N PRO A 189 11.35 2.84 -15.46
CA PRO A 189 12.33 2.26 -14.53
C PRO A 189 12.63 0.79 -14.79
N ARG A 190 11.74 0.10 -15.51
CA ARG A 190 11.90 -1.30 -15.88
C ARG A 190 12.14 -1.42 -17.38
N LYS A 191 13.29 -1.97 -17.76
CA LYS A 191 13.72 -2.15 -19.16
C LYS A 191 12.72 -2.89 -20.06
N SER A 192 11.85 -3.72 -19.48
CA SER A 192 10.82 -4.49 -20.21
C SER A 192 9.53 -3.72 -20.47
N VAL A 193 9.41 -2.48 -20.00
CA VAL A 193 8.20 -1.66 -20.14
C VAL A 193 8.45 -0.58 -21.19
N ILE A 194 7.57 -0.52 -22.19
CA ILE A 194 7.61 0.49 -23.25
C ILE A 194 6.95 1.78 -22.74
N LYS A 195 7.50 2.94 -23.12
CA LYS A 195 6.86 4.25 -22.91
C LYS A 195 5.49 4.29 -23.56
N GLY A 196 4.56 4.96 -22.93
CA GLY A 196 3.23 5.16 -23.48
C GLY A 196 2.18 5.43 -22.42
N ILE A 197 0.98 5.70 -22.90
CA ILE A 197 -0.21 5.98 -22.08
C ILE A 197 -1.36 5.07 -22.51
N ILE A 198 -2.29 4.87 -21.60
CA ILE A 198 -3.58 4.28 -21.95
C ILE A 198 -4.41 5.39 -22.61
N PRO A 199 -4.93 5.20 -23.84
CA PRO A 199 -5.78 6.20 -24.49
C PRO A 199 -6.93 6.65 -23.58
N ASN A 200 -7.27 7.94 -23.62
CA ASN A 200 -8.31 8.58 -22.82
C ASN A 200 -8.06 8.52 -21.28
N SER A 201 -6.84 8.23 -20.85
CA SER A 201 -6.48 8.35 -19.44
C SER A 201 -6.09 9.78 -19.08
N ILE A 202 -6.41 10.18 -17.85
CA ILE A 202 -5.92 11.42 -17.25
C ILE A 202 -4.75 11.09 -16.31
N ASN A 203 -3.86 12.06 -16.13
CA ASN A 203 -2.74 11.90 -15.21
C ASN A 203 -2.99 12.62 -13.89
N ILE A 204 -3.05 11.86 -12.80
CA ILE A 204 -3.04 12.39 -11.43
C ILE A 204 -1.85 11.72 -10.71
N PRO A 205 -0.66 12.33 -10.76
CA PRO A 205 0.53 11.76 -10.14
C PRO A 205 0.33 11.51 -8.64
N PHE A 206 0.67 10.30 -8.19
CA PHE A 206 0.43 9.88 -6.81
C PHE A 206 1.07 10.83 -5.77
N HIS A 207 2.24 11.42 -6.07
CA HIS A 207 2.91 12.33 -5.16
C HIS A 207 2.18 13.68 -4.96
N LYS A 208 1.25 14.05 -5.86
CA LYS A 208 0.47 15.30 -5.73
C LYS A 208 -0.64 15.22 -4.67
N ILE A 209 -0.98 14.03 -4.19
CA ILE A 209 -2.01 13.86 -3.16
C ILE A 209 -1.48 13.87 -1.73
N PHE A 210 -0.17 14.05 -1.56
CA PHE A 210 0.51 14.14 -0.25
C PHE A 210 1.21 15.47 -0.09
N ASP A 211 1.43 15.86 1.17
CA ASP A 211 2.30 16.97 1.50
C ASP A 211 3.78 16.52 1.63
N CYS A 212 4.66 17.48 1.84
CA CYS A 212 6.11 17.23 1.97
C CYS A 212 6.49 16.40 3.21
N GLU A 213 5.59 16.26 4.17
CA GLU A 213 5.76 15.42 5.35
C GLU A 213 5.18 14.01 5.18
N GLY A 214 4.57 13.71 4.03
CA GLY A 214 3.99 12.41 3.73
C GLY A 214 2.57 12.21 4.29
N PHE A 215 1.87 13.28 4.67
CA PHE A 215 0.46 13.20 5.06
C PHE A 215 -0.45 13.36 3.85
N LEU A 216 -1.55 12.62 3.85
CA LEU A 216 -2.58 12.81 2.84
C LEU A 216 -3.15 14.24 2.92
N LEU A 217 -3.21 14.94 1.78
CA LEU A 217 -3.74 16.28 1.69
C LEU A 217 -5.17 16.37 2.24
N LYS A 218 -5.55 17.56 2.74
CA LYS A 218 -6.90 17.82 3.23
C LYS A 218 -7.93 17.71 2.10
N ASP A 219 -9.15 17.35 2.46
CA ASP A 219 -10.25 17.06 1.54
C ASP A 219 -10.49 18.16 0.48
N LYS A 220 -10.33 19.44 0.86
CA LYS A 220 -10.49 20.56 -0.08
C LYS A 220 -9.48 20.46 -1.23
N LYS A 221 -8.19 20.28 -0.91
CA LYS A 221 -7.13 20.14 -1.92
C LYS A 221 -7.28 18.86 -2.75
N LEU A 222 -7.68 17.74 -2.13
CA LEU A 222 -7.96 16.50 -2.87
C LEU A 222 -9.10 16.69 -3.86
N LYS A 223 -10.20 17.36 -3.45
CA LYS A 223 -11.31 17.68 -4.37
C LYS A 223 -10.86 18.55 -5.55
N GLU A 224 -9.96 19.49 -5.33
CA GLU A 224 -9.39 20.33 -6.40
C GLU A 224 -8.57 19.50 -7.39
N ILE A 225 -7.75 18.54 -6.90
CA ILE A 225 -6.93 17.65 -7.75
C ILE A 225 -7.80 16.69 -8.57
N PHE A 226 -8.91 16.20 -8.01
CA PHE A 226 -9.82 15.24 -8.65
C PHE A 226 -11.01 15.90 -9.34
N LYS A 227 -11.03 17.23 -9.48
CA LYS A 227 -11.97 17.93 -10.35
C LYS A 227 -11.59 17.65 -11.81
N VAL A 228 -12.33 16.73 -12.41
CA VAL A 228 -12.18 16.30 -13.80
C VAL A 228 -13.50 16.53 -14.51
#